data_a5cac1764246e4beb7c89fe6eb405f90
#
_entry.id   a5cac1764246e4beb7c89fe6eb405f90
#
_cell.length_a   1.000
_cell.length_b   1.000
_cell.length_c   1.000
_cell.angle_alpha   90.00
_cell.angle_beta   90.00
_cell.angle_gamma   90.00
#
_symmetry.space_group_name_H-M   'P 1'
#
loop_
_entity.id
_entity.type
_entity.pdbx_description
1 polymer ?
#
loop_
_entity_poly.entity_id
_entity_poly.type
_entity_poly.pdbx_seq_one_letter_code
_entity_poly.pdbx_strand_id
1 'polypeptide(L)'
;VVIHPFKTIELQMMKKGFKMEVGQYIFVKCPAVSKLEWHPFTLTSAPEEDYFSIHVRIVGDWTEGLFNACGCDKQEFQEAWKLPKIAVDGPFGTASEDVFSYETVMLVGAGIGVTPFASVLKSVWYKYCHDATNLKLKKIYFYWLCRDTHAFEWFADLLQSLEAQMQERNNAEFLSYNIYLTGWDESQATHFAVHHEEEKDVITGLKQKTLYGRPNWENEFKTIAGQHPGSRIGVFLCGPEGLADTLNKQSINNSEADPRGVHFIFNKENF
;
A
#
# COMPACT_ATOMS: atom_id res chain seq x y z
N VAL A 1 4.22 -19.77 2.81
CA VAL A 1 5.18 -18.69 2.46
C VAL A 1 5.19 -18.55 0.96
N VAL A 2 5.07 -17.32 0.48
CA VAL A 2 5.17 -16.98 -0.95
C VAL A 2 6.44 -16.15 -1.15
N ILE A 3 7.24 -16.52 -2.14
CA ILE A 3 8.47 -15.80 -2.49
C ILE A 3 8.11 -14.84 -3.62
N HIS A 4 8.34 -13.57 -3.38
CA HIS A 4 8.19 -12.51 -4.37
C HIS A 4 9.56 -12.09 -4.91
N PRO A 5 9.61 -11.47 -6.10
CA PRO A 5 10.83 -10.87 -6.62
C PRO A 5 11.49 -9.92 -5.62
N PHE A 6 12.78 -9.62 -5.83
CA PHE A 6 13.56 -8.64 -5.06
C PHE A 6 13.62 -8.88 -3.55
N LYS A 7 13.92 -10.15 -3.17
CA LYS A 7 14.11 -10.54 -1.77
C LYS A 7 12.94 -10.09 -0.87
N THR A 8 11.72 -10.34 -1.32
CA THR A 8 10.52 -10.13 -0.52
C THR A 8 9.81 -11.45 -0.34
N ILE A 9 9.36 -11.76 0.87
CA ILE A 9 8.51 -12.92 1.15
C ILE A 9 7.18 -12.46 1.74
N GLU A 10 6.11 -13.16 1.39
CA GLU A 10 4.83 -13.05 2.06
C GLU A 10 4.65 -14.24 3.02
N LEU A 11 4.39 -13.94 4.27
CA LEU A 11 4.00 -14.93 5.27
C LEU A 11 2.50 -14.89 5.43
N GLN A 12 1.83 -15.95 4.99
CA GLN A 12 0.40 -16.16 5.20
C GLN A 12 0.22 -17.02 6.46
N MET A 13 -0.54 -16.52 7.41
CA MET A 13 -0.69 -17.11 8.73
C MET A 13 -2.16 -17.27 9.10
N MET A 14 -2.46 -18.31 9.88
CA MET A 14 -3.79 -18.51 10.46
C MET A 14 -3.66 -18.63 11.99
N LYS A 15 -4.53 -17.91 12.71
CA LYS A 15 -4.63 -18.00 14.18
C LYS A 15 -6.11 -17.96 14.57
N LYS A 16 -6.56 -18.99 15.28
CA LYS A 16 -7.95 -19.05 15.73
C LYS A 16 -8.34 -17.81 16.54
N GLY A 17 -9.45 -17.18 16.14
CA GLY A 17 -9.97 -15.99 16.80
C GLY A 17 -9.21 -14.69 16.48
N PHE A 18 -8.25 -14.71 15.58
CA PHE A 18 -7.59 -13.50 15.12
C PHE A 18 -8.57 -12.66 14.29
N LYS A 19 -8.71 -11.40 14.66
CA LYS A 19 -9.52 -10.41 13.95
C LYS A 19 -8.67 -9.19 13.72
N MET A 20 -8.78 -8.59 12.56
CA MET A 20 -8.01 -7.41 12.19
C MET A 20 -8.89 -6.38 11.46
N GLU A 21 -8.44 -5.15 11.46
CA GLU A 21 -8.93 -4.08 10.60
C GLU A 21 -7.85 -3.71 9.56
N VAL A 22 -8.25 -2.97 8.52
CA VAL A 22 -7.31 -2.56 7.46
C VAL A 22 -6.15 -1.75 8.01
N GLY A 23 -4.96 -2.00 7.48
CA GLY A 23 -3.76 -1.22 7.79
C GLY A 23 -3.15 -1.48 9.17
N GLN A 24 -3.74 -2.30 10.03
CA GLN A 24 -3.17 -2.69 11.33
C GLN A 24 -1.82 -3.38 11.18
N TYR A 25 -1.05 -3.42 12.27
CA TYR A 25 0.24 -4.10 12.31
C TYR A 25 0.30 -5.13 13.45
N ILE A 26 1.27 -6.01 13.36
CA ILE A 26 1.59 -7.03 14.36
C ILE A 26 3.07 -7.01 14.68
N PHE A 27 3.42 -7.44 15.88
CA PHE A 27 4.79 -7.86 16.17
C PHE A 27 4.97 -9.34 15.88
N VAL A 28 6.06 -9.66 15.23
CA VAL A 28 6.43 -11.04 14.86
C VAL A 28 7.75 -11.41 15.52
N LYS A 29 7.79 -12.61 16.10
CA LYS A 29 9.01 -13.23 16.60
C LYS A 29 9.15 -14.61 15.99
N CYS A 30 10.33 -14.90 15.47
CA CYS A 30 10.73 -16.25 15.02
C CYS A 30 11.78 -16.83 15.97
N PRO A 31 11.41 -17.74 16.89
CA PRO A 31 12.36 -18.31 17.86
C PRO A 31 13.51 -19.11 17.22
N ALA A 32 13.35 -19.58 15.98
CA ALA A 32 14.41 -20.23 15.23
C ALA A 32 15.51 -19.26 14.78
N VAL A 33 15.20 -17.95 14.68
CA VAL A 33 16.15 -16.88 14.33
C VAL A 33 16.66 -16.17 15.58
N SER A 34 15.74 -15.68 16.41
CA SER A 34 16.07 -15.00 17.66
C SER A 34 14.99 -15.27 18.71
N LYS A 35 15.42 -15.60 19.93
CA LYS A 35 14.49 -15.88 21.04
C LYS A 35 13.93 -14.64 21.70
N LEU A 36 14.54 -13.47 21.48
CA LEU A 36 14.23 -12.21 22.20
C LEU A 36 13.64 -11.14 21.31
N GLU A 37 13.94 -11.16 20.00
CA GLU A 37 13.60 -10.08 19.09
C GLU A 37 12.16 -10.18 18.59
N TRP A 38 11.45 -9.05 18.67
CA TRP A 38 10.17 -8.82 18.06
C TRP A 38 10.28 -7.71 17.01
N HIS A 39 9.73 -7.95 15.85
CA HIS A 39 9.77 -7.02 14.73
C HIS A 39 8.35 -6.63 14.29
N PRO A 40 8.05 -5.34 14.12
CA PRO A 40 6.74 -4.89 13.66
C PRO A 40 6.59 -5.08 12.15
N PHE A 41 5.42 -5.55 11.73
CA PHE A 41 5.04 -5.67 10.33
C PHE A 41 3.58 -5.29 10.13
N THR A 42 3.32 -4.47 9.13
CA THR A 42 1.96 -4.14 8.71
C THR A 42 1.29 -5.36 8.09
N LEU A 43 0.04 -5.58 8.44
CA LEU A 43 -0.81 -6.57 7.81
C LEU A 43 -1.15 -6.13 6.38
N THR A 44 -0.92 -7.01 5.42
CA THR A 44 -1.15 -6.76 3.99
C THR A 44 -2.36 -7.51 3.43
N SER A 45 -2.89 -8.45 4.21
CA SER A 45 -4.19 -9.08 3.93
C SER A 45 -5.35 -8.13 4.21
N ALA A 46 -6.50 -8.41 3.62
CA ALA A 46 -7.75 -7.76 3.97
C ALA A 46 -8.41 -8.49 5.16
N PRO A 47 -9.24 -7.78 5.96
CA PRO A 47 -10.04 -8.41 7.01
C PRO A 47 -11.00 -9.49 6.50
N GLU A 48 -11.35 -9.44 5.23
CA GLU A 48 -12.25 -10.37 4.55
C GLU A 48 -11.57 -11.69 4.13
N GLU A 49 -10.24 -11.79 4.23
CA GLU A 49 -9.48 -13.01 3.90
C GLU A 49 -9.48 -14.00 5.07
N ASP A 50 -9.44 -15.30 4.77
CA ASP A 50 -9.44 -16.38 5.78
C ASP A 50 -8.10 -16.53 6.53
N TYR A 51 -7.10 -15.78 6.11
CA TYR A 51 -5.75 -15.72 6.69
C TYR A 51 -5.34 -14.26 6.87
N PHE A 52 -4.30 -14.03 7.66
CA PHE A 52 -3.63 -12.75 7.70
C PHE A 52 -2.20 -12.87 7.17
N SER A 53 -1.73 -11.85 6.48
CA SER A 53 -0.40 -11.87 5.86
C SER A 53 0.41 -10.61 6.13
N ILE A 54 1.72 -10.77 6.05
CA ILE A 54 2.71 -9.70 6.07
C ILE A 54 3.68 -9.87 4.91
N HIS A 55 4.17 -8.77 4.36
CA HIS A 55 5.27 -8.77 3.40
C HIS A 55 6.55 -8.33 4.08
N VAL A 56 7.57 -9.18 4.00
CA VAL A 56 8.87 -8.96 4.63
C VAL A 56 9.92 -8.77 3.57
N ARG A 57 10.45 -7.56 3.46
CA ARG A 57 11.63 -7.27 2.63
C ARG A 57 12.89 -7.72 3.37
N ILE A 58 13.75 -8.45 2.69
CA ILE A 58 15.00 -8.97 3.26
C ILE A 58 16.07 -7.89 3.15
N VAL A 59 16.40 -7.26 4.28
CA VAL A 59 17.32 -6.11 4.34
C VAL A 59 18.35 -6.18 5.48
N GLY A 60 18.25 -7.14 6.38
CA GLY A 60 19.15 -7.26 7.54
C GLY A 60 19.16 -8.67 8.11
N ASP A 61 20.03 -8.91 9.09
CA ASP A 61 20.36 -10.24 9.63
C ASP A 61 19.12 -11.02 10.10
N TRP A 62 18.18 -10.37 10.79
CA TRP A 62 16.98 -11.04 11.28
C TRP A 62 16.06 -11.46 10.11
N THR A 63 15.85 -10.58 9.14
CA THR A 63 15.00 -10.88 7.97
C THR A 63 15.64 -11.94 7.08
N GLU A 64 16.96 -11.94 6.95
CA GLU A 64 17.72 -12.96 6.24
C GLU A 64 17.66 -14.31 6.97
N GLY A 65 17.78 -14.29 8.30
CA GLY A 65 17.56 -15.46 9.14
C GLY A 65 16.16 -16.04 9.00
N LEU A 66 15.14 -15.19 8.93
CA LEU A 66 13.75 -15.60 8.70
C LEU A 66 13.57 -16.24 7.31
N PHE A 67 14.14 -15.63 6.27
CA PHE A 67 14.13 -16.14 4.90
C PHE A 67 14.72 -17.55 4.83
N ASN A 68 15.90 -17.75 5.44
CA ASN A 68 16.58 -19.04 5.48
C ASN A 68 15.82 -20.07 6.34
N ALA A 69 15.27 -19.67 7.50
CA ALA A 69 14.47 -20.53 8.36
C ALA A 69 13.18 -21.02 7.67
N CYS A 70 12.61 -20.21 6.78
CA CYS A 70 11.49 -20.59 5.94
C CYS A 70 11.89 -21.47 4.73
N GLY A 71 13.18 -21.77 4.53
CA GLY A 71 13.69 -22.58 3.41
C GLY A 71 13.61 -21.88 2.05
N CYS A 72 13.46 -20.56 2.04
CA CYS A 72 13.32 -19.79 0.81
C CYS A 72 14.64 -19.69 0.01
N ASP A 73 15.78 -19.94 0.67
CA ASP A 73 17.11 -20.01 0.06
C ASP A 73 17.26 -21.17 -0.93
N LYS A 74 16.49 -22.25 -0.73
CA LYS A 74 16.57 -23.46 -1.55
C LYS A 74 15.60 -23.46 -2.73
N GLN A 75 14.74 -22.46 -2.83
CA GLN A 75 13.69 -22.36 -3.86
C GLN A 75 12.80 -23.62 -3.97
N GLU A 76 12.75 -24.43 -2.93
CA GLU A 76 11.92 -25.63 -2.84
C GLU A 76 10.63 -25.32 -2.08
N PHE A 77 9.51 -25.88 -2.51
CA PHE A 77 8.26 -25.83 -1.75
C PHE A 77 8.46 -26.45 -0.37
N GLN A 78 8.23 -25.68 0.69
CA GLN A 78 8.29 -26.17 2.06
C GLN A 78 6.90 -26.54 2.54
N GLU A 79 6.76 -27.80 2.99
CA GLU A 79 5.54 -28.24 3.65
C GLU A 79 5.31 -27.46 4.95
N ALA A 80 4.06 -27.10 5.25
CA ALA A 80 3.69 -26.24 6.37
C ALA A 80 4.26 -26.70 7.73
N TRP A 81 4.42 -28.01 7.94
CA TRP A 81 4.97 -28.57 9.18
C TRP A 81 6.50 -28.40 9.32
N LYS A 82 7.21 -28.10 8.21
CA LYS A 82 8.65 -27.80 8.20
C LYS A 82 8.94 -26.33 8.45
N LEU A 83 7.94 -25.46 8.30
CA LEU A 83 8.11 -24.04 8.52
C LEU A 83 8.39 -23.72 10.00
N PRO A 84 9.16 -22.66 10.28
CA PRO A 84 9.45 -22.27 11.65
C PRO A 84 8.16 -21.84 12.38
N LYS A 85 8.13 -22.06 13.68
CA LYS A 85 7.06 -21.49 14.52
C LYS A 85 7.23 -19.98 14.60
N ILE A 86 6.14 -19.26 14.36
CA ILE A 86 6.06 -17.81 14.46
C ILE A 86 5.16 -17.45 15.64
N ALA A 87 5.66 -16.59 16.51
CA ALA A 87 4.84 -15.96 17.54
C ALA A 87 4.36 -14.60 17.03
N VAL A 88 3.09 -14.30 17.28
CA VAL A 88 2.40 -13.08 16.82
C VAL A 88 1.76 -12.39 18.02
N ASP A 89 2.06 -11.11 18.19
CA ASP A 89 1.42 -10.19 19.14
C ASP A 89 0.70 -9.08 18.37
N GLY A 90 -0.52 -8.76 18.78
CA GLY A 90 -1.42 -7.82 18.08
C GLY A 90 -2.73 -8.49 17.64
N PRO A 91 -3.49 -7.85 16.74
CA PRO A 91 -3.13 -6.65 15.95
C PRO A 91 -3.17 -5.36 16.77
N PHE A 92 -2.42 -4.36 16.29
CA PHE A 92 -2.38 -3.02 16.87
C PHE A 92 -2.92 -2.00 15.87
N GLY A 93 -3.64 -1.00 16.39
CA GLY A 93 -4.31 0.02 15.61
C GLY A 93 -3.37 1.00 14.91
N THR A 94 -3.82 1.53 13.80
CA THR A 94 -3.13 2.55 13.00
C THR A 94 -4.10 3.63 12.52
N ALA A 95 -3.54 4.72 11.98
CA ALA A 95 -4.34 5.79 11.39
C ALA A 95 -5.16 5.30 10.17
N SER A 96 -4.67 4.30 9.44
CA SER A 96 -5.32 3.75 8.23
C SER A 96 -6.65 3.04 8.49
N GLU A 97 -6.97 2.69 9.74
CA GLU A 97 -8.29 2.13 10.10
C GLU A 97 -9.44 3.08 9.74
N ASP A 98 -9.21 4.39 9.82
CA ASP A 98 -10.21 5.41 9.57
C ASP A 98 -10.50 5.68 8.08
N VAL A 99 -9.81 5.01 7.15
CA VAL A 99 -9.94 5.25 5.71
C VAL A 99 -11.42 5.18 5.26
N PHE A 100 -12.16 4.20 5.72
CA PHE A 100 -13.58 4.00 5.33
C PHE A 100 -14.55 5.01 5.98
N SER A 101 -14.08 5.86 6.87
CA SER A 101 -14.89 6.94 7.46
C SER A 101 -15.06 8.15 6.54
N TYR A 102 -14.27 8.23 5.46
CA TYR A 102 -14.28 9.31 4.47
C TYR A 102 -14.98 8.90 3.17
N GLU A 103 -15.53 9.90 2.46
CA GLU A 103 -16.02 9.71 1.08
C GLU A 103 -14.87 9.80 0.06
N THR A 104 -13.87 10.60 0.35
CA THR A 104 -12.68 10.81 -0.50
C THR A 104 -11.42 10.68 0.33
N VAL A 105 -10.44 9.95 -0.17
CA VAL A 105 -9.14 9.78 0.49
C VAL A 105 -7.98 9.94 -0.48
N MET A 106 -6.87 10.44 0.05
CA MET A 106 -5.55 10.39 -0.56
C MET A 106 -4.72 9.37 0.23
N LEU A 107 -4.24 8.33 -0.43
CA LEU A 107 -3.36 7.31 0.15
C LEU A 107 -1.96 7.51 -0.44
N VAL A 108 -0.98 7.83 0.39
CA VAL A 108 0.38 8.15 -0.07
C VAL A 108 1.37 7.19 0.57
N GLY A 109 1.95 6.30 -0.24
CA GLY A 109 2.98 5.34 0.17
C GLY A 109 4.34 5.69 -0.40
N ALA A 110 5.40 5.58 0.40
CA ALA A 110 6.77 5.73 -0.07
C ALA A 110 7.57 4.44 0.17
N GLY A 111 8.06 3.84 -0.92
CA GLY A 111 8.77 2.56 -0.88
C GLY A 111 7.91 1.46 -0.26
N ILE A 112 8.43 0.78 0.79
CA ILE A 112 7.70 -0.27 1.51
C ILE A 112 6.50 0.27 2.31
N GLY A 113 6.40 1.57 2.54
CA GLY A 113 5.25 2.21 3.18
C GLY A 113 3.93 2.09 2.40
N VAL A 114 3.91 1.34 1.31
CA VAL A 114 2.68 0.96 0.60
C VAL A 114 1.90 -0.13 1.33
N THR A 115 2.53 -0.87 2.24
CA THR A 115 1.94 -2.07 2.89
C THR A 115 0.60 -1.84 3.59
N PRO A 116 0.34 -0.77 4.37
CA PRO A 116 -0.99 -0.54 4.94
C PRO A 116 -2.06 -0.34 3.86
N PHE A 117 -1.70 0.27 2.74
CA PHE A 117 -2.63 0.51 1.64
C PHE A 117 -2.91 -0.75 0.81
N ALA A 118 -2.05 -1.76 0.86
CA ALA A 118 -2.36 -3.07 0.30
C ALA A 118 -3.59 -3.69 0.98
N SER A 119 -3.62 -3.68 2.31
CA SER A 119 -4.77 -4.14 3.10
C SER A 119 -6.04 -3.35 2.77
N VAL A 120 -5.94 -2.02 2.73
CA VAL A 120 -7.05 -1.13 2.38
C VAL A 120 -7.59 -1.45 0.99
N LEU A 121 -6.73 -1.51 -0.03
CA LEU A 121 -7.14 -1.72 -1.41
C LEU A 121 -7.68 -3.14 -1.65
N LYS A 122 -7.13 -4.15 -1.00
CA LYS A 122 -7.71 -5.51 -1.00
C LYS A 122 -9.12 -5.51 -0.38
N SER A 123 -9.31 -4.87 0.78
CA SER A 123 -10.62 -4.76 1.41
C SER A 123 -11.63 -4.01 0.52
N VAL A 124 -11.19 -2.94 -0.15
CA VAL A 124 -11.99 -2.25 -1.17
C VAL A 124 -12.41 -3.23 -2.27
N TRP A 125 -11.48 -4.04 -2.79
CA TRP A 125 -11.77 -5.04 -3.81
C TRP A 125 -12.84 -6.04 -3.35
N TYR A 126 -12.72 -6.60 -2.13
CA TYR A 126 -13.72 -7.51 -1.56
C TYR A 126 -15.07 -6.84 -1.39
N LYS A 127 -15.13 -5.63 -0.85
CA LYS A 127 -16.38 -4.87 -0.66
C LYS A 127 -17.06 -4.58 -2.00
N TYR A 128 -16.28 -4.24 -3.02
CA TYR A 128 -16.81 -4.06 -4.38
C TYR A 128 -17.36 -5.35 -4.98
N CYS A 129 -16.74 -6.50 -4.73
CA CYS A 129 -17.21 -7.79 -5.20
C CYS A 129 -18.56 -8.18 -4.57
N HIS A 130 -18.76 -7.87 -3.30
CA HIS A 130 -19.90 -8.37 -2.52
C HIS A 130 -21.03 -7.36 -2.39
N ASP A 131 -20.76 -6.10 -2.04
CA ASP A 131 -21.79 -5.07 -1.87
C ASP A 131 -21.19 -3.65 -1.99
N ALA A 132 -21.10 -3.12 -3.20
CA ALA A 132 -20.61 -1.78 -3.44
C ALA A 132 -21.54 -0.66 -2.93
N THR A 133 -22.81 -0.98 -2.65
CA THR A 133 -23.84 0.04 -2.34
C THR A 133 -23.70 0.64 -0.95
N ASN A 134 -23.08 -0.08 0.00
CA ASN A 134 -22.92 0.35 1.39
C ASN A 134 -21.57 1.01 1.69
N LEU A 135 -20.69 1.16 0.70
CA LEU A 135 -19.39 1.77 0.90
C LEU A 135 -19.53 3.30 0.93
N LYS A 136 -19.18 3.94 2.07
CA LYS A 136 -19.12 5.40 2.18
C LYS A 136 -18.05 5.99 1.28
N LEU A 137 -16.93 5.30 1.13
CA LEU A 137 -15.80 5.69 0.30
C LEU A 137 -16.22 5.67 -1.18
N LYS A 138 -16.07 6.82 -1.85
CA LYS A 138 -16.46 7.05 -3.25
C LYS A 138 -15.29 7.32 -4.17
N LYS A 139 -14.16 7.82 -3.62
CA LYS A 139 -12.98 8.18 -4.40
C LYS A 139 -11.70 7.93 -3.65
N ILE A 140 -10.74 7.29 -4.32
CA ILE A 140 -9.38 7.08 -3.84
C ILE A 140 -8.40 7.72 -4.80
N TYR A 141 -7.54 8.59 -4.28
CA TYR A 141 -6.33 9.08 -4.93
C TYR A 141 -5.15 8.36 -4.32
N PHE A 142 -4.60 7.39 -5.03
CA PHE A 142 -3.49 6.59 -4.55
C PHE A 142 -2.18 7.07 -5.18
N TYR A 143 -1.20 7.39 -4.35
CA TYR A 143 0.14 7.82 -4.74
C TYR A 143 1.17 6.84 -4.20
N TRP A 144 1.99 6.30 -5.06
CA TRP A 144 3.10 5.45 -4.65
C TRP A 144 4.41 5.98 -5.22
N LEU A 145 5.34 6.33 -4.31
CA LEU A 145 6.65 6.85 -4.62
C LEU A 145 7.70 5.77 -4.39
N CYS A 146 8.38 5.33 -5.45
CA CYS A 146 9.43 4.33 -5.39
C CYS A 146 10.73 4.85 -6.00
N ARG A 147 11.86 4.34 -5.51
CA ARG A 147 13.16 4.59 -6.13
C ARG A 147 13.48 3.60 -7.23
N ASP A 148 12.87 2.41 -7.18
CA ASP A 148 13.22 1.25 -7.97
C ASP A 148 11.94 0.63 -8.59
N THR A 149 12.00 0.30 -9.87
CA THR A 149 10.89 -0.33 -10.61
C THR A 149 10.50 -1.70 -10.04
N HIS A 150 11.45 -2.41 -9.48
CA HIS A 150 11.25 -3.74 -8.94
C HIS A 150 10.38 -3.77 -7.66
N ALA A 151 10.22 -2.63 -7.01
CA ALA A 151 9.30 -2.54 -5.86
C ALA A 151 7.83 -2.74 -6.25
N PHE A 152 7.48 -2.61 -7.54
CA PHE A 152 6.10 -2.63 -8.02
C PHE A 152 5.51 -4.03 -8.19
N GLU A 153 6.33 -5.06 -8.41
CA GLU A 153 5.87 -6.33 -8.92
C GLU A 153 4.81 -7.01 -8.04
N TRP A 154 5.00 -7.09 -6.72
CA TRP A 154 4.05 -7.76 -5.84
C TRP A 154 2.73 -7.01 -5.65
N PHE A 155 2.71 -5.70 -5.93
CA PHE A 155 1.55 -4.84 -5.75
C PHE A 155 0.84 -4.50 -7.07
N ALA A 156 1.53 -4.63 -8.19
CA ALA A 156 1.00 -4.35 -9.53
C ALA A 156 -0.21 -5.24 -9.85
N ASP A 157 -0.15 -6.52 -9.52
CA ASP A 157 -1.25 -7.48 -9.75
C ASP A 157 -2.54 -7.06 -9.02
N LEU A 158 -2.42 -6.58 -7.78
CA LEU A 158 -3.55 -6.06 -7.03
C LEU A 158 -4.16 -4.83 -7.71
N LEU A 159 -3.32 -3.88 -8.14
CA LEU A 159 -3.79 -2.68 -8.84
C LEU A 159 -4.45 -3.02 -10.17
N GLN A 160 -3.89 -3.96 -10.93
CA GLN A 160 -4.49 -4.44 -12.18
C GLN A 160 -5.86 -5.08 -11.95
N SER A 161 -6.00 -5.90 -10.90
CA SER A 161 -7.27 -6.53 -10.54
C SER A 161 -8.33 -5.50 -10.15
N LEU A 162 -7.93 -4.47 -9.39
CA LEU A 162 -8.81 -3.36 -9.04
C LEU A 162 -9.22 -2.55 -10.27
N GLU A 163 -8.28 -2.24 -11.16
CA GLU A 163 -8.55 -1.51 -12.40
C GLU A 163 -9.57 -2.25 -13.28
N ALA A 164 -9.38 -3.56 -13.47
CA ALA A 164 -10.30 -4.40 -14.25
C ALA A 164 -11.71 -4.39 -13.66
N GLN A 165 -11.83 -4.56 -12.36
CA GLN A 165 -13.13 -4.56 -11.66
C GLN A 165 -13.85 -3.22 -11.73
N MET A 166 -13.12 -2.12 -11.55
CA MET A 166 -13.73 -0.80 -11.65
C MET A 166 -14.26 -0.52 -13.07
N GLN A 167 -13.57 -1.05 -14.10
CA GLN A 167 -14.05 -0.95 -15.49
C GLN A 167 -15.31 -1.79 -15.74
N GLU A 168 -15.32 -3.05 -15.30
CA GLU A 168 -16.51 -3.93 -15.45
C GLU A 168 -17.76 -3.32 -14.82
N ARG A 169 -17.60 -2.56 -13.74
CA ARG A 169 -18.70 -1.91 -13.02
C ARG A 169 -18.99 -0.47 -13.47
N ASN A 170 -18.38 -0.01 -14.56
CA ASN A 170 -18.48 1.37 -15.07
C ASN A 170 -18.16 2.45 -13.99
N ASN A 171 -17.22 2.16 -13.09
CA ASN A 171 -16.78 3.06 -12.04
C ASN A 171 -15.26 3.31 -12.09
N ALA A 172 -14.71 3.54 -13.27
CA ALA A 172 -13.29 3.79 -13.49
C ALA A 172 -12.77 5.02 -12.72
N GLU A 173 -13.67 5.95 -12.41
CA GLU A 173 -13.34 7.17 -11.65
C GLU A 173 -13.11 6.92 -10.15
N PHE A 174 -13.49 5.77 -9.61
CA PHE A 174 -13.38 5.47 -8.19
C PHE A 174 -11.92 5.44 -7.69
N LEU A 175 -11.01 4.85 -8.46
CA LEU A 175 -9.59 4.74 -8.13
C LEU A 175 -8.73 5.47 -9.16
N SER A 176 -8.09 6.53 -8.72
CA SER A 176 -6.98 7.16 -9.46
C SER A 176 -5.67 6.77 -8.79
N TYR A 177 -4.74 6.20 -9.54
CA TYR A 177 -3.44 5.83 -8.99
C TYR A 177 -2.34 6.57 -9.75
N ASN A 178 -1.37 7.08 -8.99
CA ASN A 178 -0.22 7.84 -9.48
C ASN A 178 1.06 7.17 -8.95
N ILE A 179 1.76 6.46 -9.81
CA ILE A 179 3.00 5.78 -9.46
C ILE A 179 4.15 6.64 -9.92
N TYR A 180 5.03 7.01 -8.98
CA TYR A 180 6.18 7.87 -9.22
C TYR A 180 7.49 7.10 -9.02
N LEU A 181 8.31 7.05 -10.06
CA LEU A 181 9.68 6.58 -9.98
C LEU A 181 10.60 7.75 -9.65
N THR A 182 11.11 7.80 -8.42
CA THR A 182 11.90 8.91 -7.89
C THR A 182 13.41 8.75 -8.06
N GLY A 183 13.89 7.54 -8.38
CA GLY A 183 15.26 7.25 -8.77
C GLY A 183 15.26 6.67 -10.18
N TRP A 184 15.91 7.33 -11.12
CA TRP A 184 16.01 6.89 -12.51
C TRP A 184 17.38 7.22 -13.09
N ASP A 185 17.83 6.39 -14.02
CA ASP A 185 19.08 6.55 -14.76
C ASP A 185 18.80 6.75 -16.26
N GLU A 186 19.86 7.03 -17.03
CA GLU A 186 19.75 7.26 -18.48
C GLU A 186 19.19 6.05 -19.24
N SER A 187 19.44 4.82 -18.79
CA SER A 187 18.97 3.61 -19.45
C SER A 187 17.46 3.47 -19.28
N GLN A 188 16.92 3.79 -18.12
CA GLN A 188 15.49 3.80 -17.83
C GLN A 188 14.78 4.93 -18.59
N ALA A 189 15.40 6.10 -18.69
CA ALA A 189 14.87 7.21 -19.50
C ALA A 189 14.76 6.85 -20.99
N THR A 190 15.78 6.16 -21.53
CA THR A 190 15.80 5.71 -22.92
C THR A 190 14.72 4.65 -23.18
N HIS A 191 14.60 3.67 -22.28
CA HIS A 191 13.57 2.63 -22.37
C HIS A 191 12.16 3.22 -22.36
N PHE A 192 11.92 4.21 -21.49
CA PHE A 192 10.65 4.92 -21.42
C PHE A 192 10.33 5.69 -22.71
N ALA A 193 11.31 6.41 -23.27
CA ALA A 193 11.13 7.19 -24.49
C ALA A 193 10.73 6.31 -25.69
N VAL A 194 11.26 5.08 -25.77
CA VAL A 194 10.96 4.11 -26.84
C VAL A 194 9.55 3.53 -26.69
N HIS A 195 9.05 3.32 -25.47
CA HIS A 195 7.76 2.64 -25.21
C HIS A 195 6.63 3.59 -24.79
N HIS A 196 6.81 4.90 -24.95
CA HIS A 196 5.82 5.91 -24.55
C HIS A 196 4.47 5.78 -25.26
N GLU A 197 4.45 5.22 -26.47
CA GLU A 197 3.22 5.07 -27.29
C GLU A 197 2.43 3.80 -27.00
N GLU A 198 2.89 2.90 -26.12
CA GLU A 198 2.15 1.69 -25.75
C GLU A 198 0.88 2.04 -24.98
N GLU A 199 -0.21 1.25 -25.17
CA GLU A 199 -1.49 1.47 -24.48
C GLU A 199 -1.38 1.30 -22.96
N LYS A 200 -0.45 0.44 -22.49
CA LYS A 200 -0.21 0.14 -21.09
C LYS A 200 1.18 0.59 -20.66
N ASP A 201 1.32 0.82 -19.37
CA ASP A 201 2.62 1.11 -18.75
C ASP A 201 3.52 -0.12 -18.80
N VAL A 202 4.73 0.05 -19.31
CA VAL A 202 5.70 -1.05 -19.52
C VAL A 202 6.22 -1.63 -18.20
N ILE A 203 6.18 -0.81 -17.14
CA ILE A 203 6.70 -1.18 -15.81
C ILE A 203 5.64 -1.94 -15.00
N THR A 204 4.42 -1.41 -14.96
CA THR A 204 3.36 -1.91 -14.08
C THR A 204 2.26 -2.67 -14.81
N GLY A 205 2.20 -2.59 -16.14
CA GLY A 205 1.11 -3.16 -16.94
C GLY A 205 -0.25 -2.45 -16.78
N LEU A 206 -0.29 -1.36 -16.02
CA LEU A 206 -1.49 -0.56 -15.76
C LEU A 206 -1.77 0.38 -16.95
N LYS A 207 -2.99 0.89 -17.03
CA LYS A 207 -3.35 1.89 -18.07
C LYS A 207 -2.68 3.22 -17.83
N GLN A 208 -2.63 3.67 -16.57
CA GLN A 208 -1.96 4.90 -16.23
C GLN A 208 -0.45 4.69 -16.20
N LYS A 209 0.27 5.52 -16.95
CA LYS A 209 1.73 5.45 -17.05
C LYS A 209 2.40 5.82 -15.75
N THR A 210 3.52 5.16 -15.46
CA THR A 210 4.44 5.54 -14.39
C THR A 210 5.00 6.95 -14.66
N LEU A 211 4.97 7.79 -13.65
CA LEU A 211 5.46 9.15 -13.69
C LEU A 211 6.90 9.20 -13.15
N TYR A 212 7.71 10.13 -13.65
CA TYR A 212 9.10 10.28 -13.24
C TYR A 212 9.27 11.51 -12.34
N GLY A 213 10.14 11.39 -11.34
CA GLY A 213 10.38 12.46 -10.39
C GLY A 213 9.46 12.38 -9.17
N ARG A 214 8.99 13.53 -8.72
CA ARG A 214 8.13 13.65 -7.52
C ARG A 214 6.86 14.41 -7.86
N PRO A 215 5.73 14.10 -7.19
CA PRO A 215 4.50 14.86 -7.35
C PRO A 215 4.70 16.35 -7.02
N ASN A 216 4.05 17.20 -7.79
CA ASN A 216 3.86 18.59 -7.36
C ASN A 216 2.67 18.63 -6.40
N TRP A 217 2.93 18.45 -5.10
CA TRP A 217 1.89 18.35 -4.09
C TRP A 217 0.98 19.57 -4.03
N GLU A 218 1.48 20.77 -4.30
CA GLU A 218 0.65 21.97 -4.32
C GLU A 218 -0.42 21.87 -5.42
N ASN A 219 -0.03 21.45 -6.61
CA ASN A 219 -0.98 21.28 -7.72
C ASN A 219 -1.94 20.12 -7.47
N GLU A 220 -1.46 19.00 -6.92
CA GLU A 220 -2.30 17.84 -6.60
C GLU A 220 -3.41 18.24 -5.60
N PHE A 221 -3.05 18.88 -4.49
CA PHE A 221 -4.02 19.32 -3.49
C PHE A 221 -5.02 20.34 -4.04
N LYS A 222 -4.56 21.33 -4.84
CA LYS A 222 -5.45 22.31 -5.49
C LYS A 222 -6.44 21.65 -6.45
N THR A 223 -5.96 20.68 -7.24
CA THR A 223 -6.81 19.94 -8.18
C THR A 223 -7.88 19.15 -7.45
N ILE A 224 -7.49 18.39 -6.41
CA ILE A 224 -8.41 17.59 -5.61
C ILE A 224 -9.41 18.48 -4.86
N ALA A 225 -8.97 19.61 -4.29
CA ALA A 225 -9.85 20.57 -3.65
C ALA A 225 -10.92 21.11 -4.63
N GLY A 226 -10.53 21.42 -5.85
CA GLY A 226 -11.44 21.90 -6.89
C GLY A 226 -12.45 20.85 -7.35
N GLN A 227 -12.08 19.57 -7.31
CA GLN A 227 -12.97 18.44 -7.68
C GLN A 227 -13.93 18.03 -6.56
N HIS A 228 -13.63 18.36 -5.30
CA HIS A 228 -14.41 17.95 -4.12
C HIS A 228 -14.76 19.14 -3.21
N PRO A 229 -15.49 20.16 -3.72
CA PRO A 229 -15.86 21.32 -2.91
C PRO A 229 -16.71 20.89 -1.71
N GLY A 230 -16.45 21.48 -0.55
CA GLY A 230 -17.19 21.24 0.67
C GLY A 230 -16.97 19.84 1.30
N SER A 231 -15.97 19.10 0.85
CA SER A 231 -15.72 17.73 1.30
C SER A 231 -14.64 17.64 2.37
N ARG A 232 -14.76 16.62 3.23
CA ARG A 232 -13.67 16.24 4.15
C ARG A 232 -12.87 15.10 3.50
N ILE A 233 -11.60 15.36 3.21
CA ILE A 233 -10.71 14.46 2.49
C ILE A 233 -9.67 13.92 3.48
N GLY A 234 -9.66 12.60 3.67
CA GLY A 234 -8.64 11.95 4.48
C GLY A 234 -7.32 11.85 3.70
N VAL A 235 -6.22 12.34 4.27
CA VAL A 235 -4.86 12.20 3.71
C VAL A 235 -4.09 11.23 4.60
N PHE A 236 -3.76 10.07 4.07
CA PHE A 236 -3.06 9.00 4.80
C PHE A 236 -1.67 8.80 4.22
N LEU A 237 -0.66 8.92 5.06
CA LEU A 237 0.74 8.76 4.67
C LEU A 237 1.40 7.62 5.44
N CYS A 238 2.08 6.74 4.70
CA CYS A 238 3.13 5.88 5.26
C CYS A 238 4.43 6.14 4.49
N GLY A 239 5.38 6.81 5.15
CA GLY A 239 6.62 7.23 4.51
C GLY A 239 7.49 8.14 5.38
N PRO A 240 8.59 8.69 4.80
CA PRO A 240 9.58 9.45 5.54
C PRO A 240 9.05 10.81 6.04
N GLU A 241 9.68 11.33 7.11
CA GLU A 241 9.28 12.56 7.82
C GLU A 241 9.18 13.78 6.89
N GLY A 242 10.17 13.99 6.01
CA GLY A 242 10.14 15.13 5.09
C GLY A 242 8.95 15.13 4.11
N LEU A 243 8.41 13.95 3.79
CA LEU A 243 7.17 13.84 3.03
C LEU A 243 5.96 14.15 3.92
N ALA A 244 5.99 13.71 5.19
CA ALA A 244 4.94 14.00 6.17
C ALA A 244 4.79 15.51 6.40
N ASP A 245 5.89 16.23 6.59
CA ASP A 245 5.89 17.69 6.74
C ASP A 245 5.28 18.38 5.51
N THR A 246 5.66 17.90 4.33
CA THR A 246 5.15 18.44 3.07
C THR A 246 3.63 18.24 2.96
N LEU A 247 3.14 17.03 3.17
CA LEU A 247 1.71 16.74 3.02
C LEU A 247 0.88 17.40 4.12
N ASN A 248 1.38 17.45 5.36
CA ASN A 248 0.72 18.16 6.44
C ASN A 248 0.59 19.65 6.13
N LYS A 249 1.66 20.28 5.65
CA LYS A 249 1.65 21.68 5.23
C LYS A 249 0.63 21.92 4.09
N GLN A 250 0.60 21.05 3.09
CA GLN A 250 -0.37 21.17 1.99
C GLN A 250 -1.80 20.93 2.47
N SER A 251 -2.03 20.02 3.39
CA SER A 251 -3.34 19.79 4.01
C SER A 251 -3.86 21.06 4.70
N ILE A 252 -3.01 21.74 5.47
CA ILE A 252 -3.35 23.01 6.13
C ILE A 252 -3.60 24.11 5.12
N ASN A 253 -2.71 24.30 4.14
CA ASN A 253 -2.75 25.40 3.18
C ASN A 253 -3.94 25.32 2.23
N ASN A 254 -4.44 24.11 1.94
CA ASN A 254 -5.55 23.90 1.01
C ASN A 254 -6.88 23.62 1.71
N SER A 255 -6.91 23.64 3.05
CA SER A 255 -8.16 23.59 3.82
C SER A 255 -8.73 24.98 3.99
N GLU A 256 -10.03 25.12 3.82
CA GLU A 256 -10.74 26.39 3.96
C GLU A 256 -11.06 26.70 5.43
N ALA A 257 -11.15 27.98 5.76
CA ALA A 257 -11.54 28.41 7.11
C ALA A 257 -13.04 28.21 7.38
N ASP A 258 -13.89 28.21 6.34
CA ASP A 258 -15.32 27.90 6.46
C ASP A 258 -15.49 26.41 6.75
N PRO A 259 -16.21 26.01 7.83
CA PRO A 259 -16.49 24.61 8.13
C PRO A 259 -17.24 23.85 7.03
N ARG A 260 -17.88 24.54 6.10
CA ARG A 260 -18.57 23.97 4.95
C ARG A 260 -17.68 23.88 3.70
N GLY A 261 -16.47 24.37 3.77
CA GLY A 261 -15.49 24.30 2.71
C GLY A 261 -14.78 22.95 2.64
N VAL A 262 -13.77 22.86 1.78
CA VAL A 262 -12.94 21.65 1.68
C VAL A 262 -11.96 21.59 2.86
N HIS A 263 -11.83 20.40 3.45
CA HIS A 263 -10.90 20.14 4.55
C HIS A 263 -10.08 18.88 4.30
N PHE A 264 -8.78 19.02 4.32
CA PHE A 264 -7.84 17.89 4.28
C PHE A 264 -7.43 17.50 5.70
N ILE A 265 -7.70 16.24 6.08
CA ILE A 265 -7.39 15.70 7.40
C ILE A 265 -6.16 14.79 7.27
N PHE A 266 -5.02 15.27 7.75
CA PHE A 266 -3.75 14.55 7.63
C PHE A 266 -3.58 13.50 8.72
N ASN A 267 -3.26 12.28 8.30
CA ASN A 267 -3.03 11.11 9.14
C ASN A 267 -1.70 10.47 8.72
N LYS A 268 -0.80 10.25 9.67
CA LYS A 268 0.51 9.64 9.44
C LYS A 268 0.62 8.30 10.14
N GLU A 269 1.11 7.30 9.43
CA GLU A 269 1.56 6.05 10.02
C GLU A 269 2.96 6.21 10.62
N ASN A 270 3.13 5.72 11.84
CA ASN A 270 4.38 5.78 12.58
C ASN A 270 4.98 4.37 12.67
N PHE A 271 5.74 3.98 11.65
CA PHE A 271 6.51 2.74 11.62
C PHE A 271 8.01 3.03 11.57
#